data_03b7493d93215b215e027c66e194c57f
#
_entry.id   03b7493d93215b215e027c66e194c57f
#
_cell.length_a   1.000
_cell.length_b   1.000
_cell.length_c   1.000
_cell.angle_alpha   90.00
_cell.angle_beta   90.00
_cell.angle_gamma   90.00
#
_symmetry.space_group_name_H-M   'P 1'
#
loop_
_entity.id
_entity.type
_entity.pdbx_description
1 polymer ?
#
loop_
_entity_poly.entity_id
_entity_poly.type
_entity_poly.pdbx_seq_one_letter_code
_entity_poly.pdbx_strand_id
1 'polypeptide(L)'
;MSMKIGVVKEIFRYAVKSMAGEKLAECGVGTLGIPGDRGWAIRDEKTGETTNGKHIPLLMQCAARYREAPAPDFIPHVDMIFPDGTTLGSDLPDINERLSKLLERSVSLWSRRPADDTEFYRRKSKTGRIFARLARFRVFRAALPALTSFGPAHAQLQEAFSREPGEPVPDLSVLPPEIFEFTSPLGTFFDAFPIHLLTTSSLELMARLNPGATWDMRRFRPNFLIETRPEIKGLVEAEWSGRRLRVGGVELKCEIPTPRCGMTIQAQQGLLKQPGILRTIVKDADQNLGIYASVAVAGEIRVGDVVELG
;
A
#
# COMPACT_ATOMS: atom_id res chain seq x y z
N MET A 1 -5.62 5.03 -29.82
CA MET A 1 -6.47 6.18 -29.38
C MET A 1 -6.54 6.09 -27.86
N SER A 2 -6.28 7.18 -27.14
CA SER A 2 -6.48 7.24 -25.70
C SER A 2 -7.97 7.35 -25.37
N MET A 3 -8.38 6.72 -24.29
CA MET A 3 -9.76 6.78 -23.78
C MET A 3 -9.79 7.59 -22.49
N LYS A 4 -10.60 8.66 -22.46
CA LYS A 4 -10.80 9.44 -21.23
C LYS A 4 -11.59 8.62 -20.22
N ILE A 5 -10.96 8.35 -19.06
CA ILE A 5 -11.55 7.56 -17.96
C ILE A 5 -12.30 8.45 -16.98
N GLY A 6 -11.75 9.61 -16.64
CA GLY A 6 -12.29 10.49 -15.62
C GLY A 6 -11.33 11.61 -15.26
N VAL A 7 -11.35 11.99 -13.99
CA VAL A 7 -10.46 13.00 -13.42
C VAL A 7 -9.90 12.55 -12.07
N VAL A 8 -8.79 13.13 -11.67
CA VAL A 8 -8.24 12.94 -10.31
C VAL A 8 -9.17 13.63 -9.31
N LYS A 9 -9.84 12.84 -8.46
CA LYS A 9 -10.74 13.35 -7.41
C LYS A 9 -9.99 13.76 -6.16
N GLU A 10 -9.06 12.90 -5.73
CA GLU A 10 -8.29 13.10 -4.52
C GLU A 10 -6.88 12.56 -4.68
N ILE A 11 -5.92 13.23 -4.02
CA ILE A 11 -4.51 12.85 -3.95
C ILE A 11 -4.15 12.63 -2.49
N PHE A 12 -3.48 11.51 -2.19
CA PHE A 12 -3.02 11.20 -0.85
C PHE A 12 -1.54 10.84 -0.81
N ARG A 13 -0.87 11.34 0.22
CA ARG A 13 0.47 10.94 0.62
C ARG A 13 0.42 10.37 2.03
N TYR A 14 1.14 9.30 2.27
CA TYR A 14 1.22 8.62 3.56
C TYR A 14 2.62 8.77 4.12
N ALA A 15 2.88 9.78 4.92
CA ALA A 15 4.22 10.09 5.42
C ALA A 15 4.88 8.90 6.14
N VAL A 16 4.09 8.16 6.96
CA VAL A 16 4.55 6.96 7.68
C VAL A 16 3.78 5.73 7.18
N LYS A 17 4.50 4.65 6.92
CA LYS A 17 3.89 3.35 6.55
C LYS A 17 2.83 2.96 7.57
N SER A 18 1.63 2.59 7.08
CA SER A 18 0.47 2.13 7.86
C SER A 18 -0.25 3.19 8.70
N MET A 19 0.18 4.44 8.73
CA MET A 19 -0.55 5.52 9.40
C MET A 19 -1.50 6.24 8.44
N ALA A 20 -2.41 7.07 8.96
CA ALA A 20 -3.33 7.86 8.15
C ALA A 20 -2.56 8.77 7.19
N GLY A 21 -3.12 8.95 5.99
CA GLY A 21 -2.55 9.79 4.94
C GLY A 21 -2.98 11.26 5.08
N GLU A 22 -2.23 12.12 4.44
CA GLU A 22 -2.57 13.53 4.24
C GLU A 22 -3.11 13.74 2.82
N LYS A 23 -4.11 14.62 2.70
CA LYS A 23 -4.70 14.99 1.42
C LYS A 23 -3.92 16.14 0.82
N LEU A 24 -3.62 16.04 -0.48
CA LEU A 24 -2.89 17.06 -1.23
C LEU A 24 -3.79 17.63 -2.33
N ALA A 25 -3.60 18.93 -2.68
CA ALA A 25 -4.23 19.53 -3.85
C ALA A 25 -3.48 19.21 -5.15
N GLU A 26 -2.15 19.09 -5.02
CA GLU A 26 -1.24 18.76 -6.12
C GLU A 26 0.01 18.04 -5.57
N CYS A 27 0.72 17.33 -6.42
CA CYS A 27 2.00 16.71 -6.08
C CYS A 27 2.90 16.52 -7.31
N GLY A 28 4.22 16.62 -7.08
CA GLY A 28 5.18 16.06 -8.00
C GLY A 28 5.17 14.53 -7.92
N VAL A 29 5.44 13.86 -9.02
CA VAL A 29 5.57 12.40 -9.10
C VAL A 29 6.88 12.07 -9.80
N GLY A 30 7.81 11.47 -9.07
CA GLY A 30 9.09 10.99 -9.57
C GLY A 30 9.10 9.48 -9.78
N THR A 31 10.26 8.92 -10.13
CA THR A 31 10.43 7.46 -10.38
C THR A 31 10.05 6.60 -9.18
N LEU A 32 10.20 7.12 -7.95
CA LEU A 32 9.79 6.48 -6.70
C LEU A 32 8.40 6.92 -6.22
N GLY A 33 7.54 7.44 -7.10
CA GLY A 33 6.20 7.91 -6.77
C GLY A 33 6.18 9.34 -6.22
N ILE A 34 5.25 9.62 -5.32
CA ILE A 34 5.11 10.94 -4.67
C ILE A 34 6.24 11.11 -3.64
N PRO A 35 7.05 12.22 -3.71
CA PRO A 35 8.08 12.47 -2.72
C PRO A 35 7.54 12.40 -1.28
N GLY A 36 8.25 11.65 -0.43
CA GLY A 36 7.85 11.43 0.95
C GLY A 36 6.72 10.41 1.17
N ASP A 37 6.12 9.86 0.12
CA ASP A 37 5.14 8.79 0.32
C ASP A 37 5.81 7.57 0.94
N ARG A 38 5.33 7.17 2.15
CA ARG A 38 5.96 6.15 3.01
C ARG A 38 7.46 6.42 3.21
N GLY A 39 7.82 7.69 3.45
CA GLY A 39 9.20 8.10 3.74
C GLY A 39 9.70 7.62 5.10
N TRP A 40 8.78 7.26 6.02
CA TRP A 40 9.05 6.72 7.34
C TRP A 40 8.33 5.39 7.56
N ALA A 41 8.90 4.53 8.40
CA ALA A 41 8.29 3.27 8.82
C ALA A 41 8.65 2.92 10.27
N ILE A 42 7.83 2.09 10.88
CA ILE A 42 8.09 1.50 12.20
C ILE A 42 8.88 0.20 12.01
N ARG A 43 9.94 0.04 12.76
CA ARG A 43 10.72 -1.20 12.88
C ARG A 43 10.42 -1.86 14.22
N ASP A 44 10.16 -3.14 14.19
CA ASP A 44 10.05 -3.99 15.38
C ASP A 44 11.46 -4.39 15.81
N GLU A 45 11.88 -4.02 17.01
CA GLU A 45 13.24 -4.26 17.49
C GLU A 45 13.50 -5.74 17.83
N LYS A 46 12.43 -6.51 18.09
CA LYS A 46 12.56 -7.95 18.34
C LYS A 46 12.88 -8.72 17.06
N THR A 47 12.26 -8.35 15.95
CA THR A 47 12.48 -9.03 14.66
C THR A 47 13.56 -8.35 13.84
N GLY A 48 13.82 -7.06 14.06
CA GLY A 48 14.70 -6.24 13.25
C GLY A 48 14.15 -5.94 11.87
N GLU A 49 12.83 -6.11 11.65
CA GLU A 49 12.15 -5.88 10.37
C GLU A 49 11.15 -4.71 10.48
N THR A 50 10.89 -4.05 9.35
CA THR A 50 9.80 -3.07 9.29
C THR A 50 8.46 -3.78 9.45
N THR A 51 7.59 -3.20 10.29
CA THR A 51 6.25 -3.72 10.56
C THR A 51 5.16 -2.91 9.86
N ASN A 52 3.92 -3.34 9.96
CA ASN A 52 2.78 -2.71 9.30
C ASN A 52 1.48 -2.85 10.12
N GLY A 53 0.44 -2.12 9.70
CA GLY A 53 -0.86 -2.09 10.36
C GLY A 53 -1.63 -3.41 10.38
N LYS A 54 -1.23 -4.42 9.62
CA LYS A 54 -1.80 -5.76 9.74
C LYS A 54 -1.34 -6.43 11.05
N HIS A 55 -0.06 -6.28 11.38
CA HIS A 55 0.51 -6.85 12.61
C HIS A 55 0.29 -5.95 13.82
N ILE A 56 0.21 -4.64 13.60
CA ILE A 56 -0.02 -3.64 14.65
C ILE A 56 -1.15 -2.71 14.19
N PRO A 57 -2.43 -3.11 14.33
CA PRO A 57 -3.59 -2.34 13.84
C PRO A 57 -3.68 -0.92 14.40
N LEU A 58 -3.16 -0.70 15.61
CA LEU A 58 -3.20 0.61 16.26
C LEU A 58 -2.41 1.69 15.49
N LEU A 59 -1.43 1.30 14.65
CA LEU A 59 -0.75 2.23 13.73
C LEU A 59 -1.72 2.96 12.80
N MET A 60 -2.81 2.32 12.41
CA MET A 60 -3.80 2.90 11.50
C MET A 60 -4.67 3.98 12.17
N GLN A 61 -4.60 4.11 13.48
CA GLN A 61 -5.26 5.17 14.24
C GLN A 61 -4.34 6.37 14.49
N CYS A 62 -3.03 6.23 14.19
CA CYS A 62 -2.08 7.32 14.20
C CYS A 62 -2.09 8.04 12.85
N ALA A 63 -1.67 9.32 12.85
CA ALA A 63 -1.42 10.10 11.66
C ALA A 63 -0.01 10.70 11.72
N ALA A 64 0.51 11.13 10.56
CA ALA A 64 1.77 11.86 10.52
C ALA A 64 1.73 12.91 9.41
N ARG A 65 2.40 14.03 9.64
CA ARG A 65 2.54 15.12 8.66
C ARG A 65 3.98 15.57 8.59
N TYR A 66 4.44 15.86 7.40
CA TYR A 66 5.74 16.48 7.19
C TYR A 66 5.74 17.93 7.70
N ARG A 67 6.84 18.35 8.33
CA ARG A 67 7.06 19.75 8.72
C ARG A 67 7.47 20.63 7.54
N GLU A 68 8.12 20.02 6.55
CA GLU A 68 8.62 20.65 5.33
C GLU A 68 8.22 19.82 4.11
N ALA A 69 8.27 20.41 2.93
CA ALA A 69 7.99 19.67 1.71
C ALA A 69 9.08 18.62 1.44
N PRO A 70 8.75 17.31 1.35
CA PRO A 70 9.74 16.30 0.99
C PRO A 70 10.13 16.41 -0.49
N ALA A 71 11.38 16.05 -0.77
CA ALA A 71 11.93 15.96 -2.12
C ALA A 71 12.41 14.52 -2.42
N PRO A 72 12.73 14.17 -3.67
CA PRO A 72 13.15 12.80 -4.03
C PRO A 72 14.30 12.27 -3.15
N ASP A 73 15.27 13.13 -2.82
CA ASP A 73 16.46 12.77 -2.05
C ASP A 73 16.43 13.30 -0.61
N PHE A 74 15.32 13.93 -0.21
CA PHE A 74 15.19 14.52 1.12
C PHE A 74 13.87 14.08 1.78
N ILE A 75 13.99 13.40 2.92
CA ILE A 75 12.87 12.99 3.77
C ILE A 75 12.91 13.80 5.04
N PRO A 76 12.06 14.84 5.16
CA PRO A 76 12.02 15.69 6.36
C PRO A 76 11.50 14.94 7.58
N HIS A 77 11.66 15.55 8.75
CA HIS A 77 11.00 15.12 9.97
C HIS A 77 9.48 15.24 9.86
N VAL A 78 8.80 14.36 10.58
CA VAL A 78 7.34 14.35 10.68
C VAL A 78 6.87 14.65 12.09
N ASP A 79 5.73 15.31 12.21
CA ASP A 79 4.94 15.36 13.42
C ASP A 79 3.96 14.21 13.43
N MET A 80 4.10 13.33 14.42
CA MET A 80 3.23 12.19 14.63
C MET A 80 2.08 12.58 15.54
N ILE A 81 0.86 12.27 15.11
CA ILE A 81 -0.38 12.53 15.84
C ILE A 81 -0.89 11.19 16.36
N PHE A 82 -0.99 11.07 17.67
CA PHE A 82 -1.41 9.86 18.36
C PHE A 82 -2.94 9.81 18.54
N PRO A 83 -3.54 8.63 18.84
CA PRO A 83 -4.99 8.50 19.02
C PRO A 83 -5.58 9.36 20.14
N ASP A 84 -4.79 9.73 21.14
CA ASP A 84 -5.17 10.63 22.23
C ASP A 84 -5.09 12.13 21.86
N GLY A 85 -4.76 12.45 20.61
CA GLY A 85 -4.62 13.80 20.10
C GLY A 85 -3.25 14.46 20.38
N THR A 86 -2.37 13.81 21.15
CA THR A 86 -1.02 14.34 21.38
C THR A 86 -0.18 14.28 20.09
N THR A 87 0.75 15.23 19.95
CA THR A 87 1.66 15.32 18.80
C THR A 87 3.10 15.29 19.28
N LEU A 88 3.95 14.51 18.59
CA LEU A 88 5.38 14.41 18.91
C LEU A 88 6.21 14.35 17.62
N GLY A 89 7.29 15.08 17.57
CA GLY A 89 8.19 15.12 16.42
C GLY A 89 9.07 13.87 16.30
N SER A 90 9.36 13.46 15.07
CA SER A 90 10.23 12.30 14.80
C SER A 90 11.70 12.54 15.16
N ASP A 91 12.09 13.77 15.43
CA ASP A 91 13.43 14.19 15.86
C ASP A 91 13.59 14.18 17.40
N LEU A 92 12.51 14.03 18.15
CA LEU A 92 12.54 14.07 19.60
C LEU A 92 13.02 12.72 20.18
N PRO A 93 13.82 12.73 21.25
CA PRO A 93 14.45 11.52 21.79
C PRO A 93 13.44 10.51 22.35
N ASP A 94 12.27 10.96 22.80
CA ASP A 94 11.23 10.17 23.42
C ASP A 94 10.21 9.57 22.43
N ILE A 95 10.33 9.85 21.11
CA ILE A 95 9.40 9.34 20.10
C ILE A 95 9.31 7.82 20.10
N ASN A 96 10.45 7.12 20.19
CA ASN A 96 10.49 5.66 20.18
C ASN A 96 9.91 5.05 21.46
N GLU A 97 10.13 5.69 22.61
CA GLU A 97 9.54 5.29 23.89
C GLU A 97 8.00 5.46 23.83
N ARG A 98 7.53 6.59 23.35
CA ARG A 98 6.10 6.89 23.20
C ARG A 98 5.41 5.89 22.26
N LEU A 99 6.05 5.57 21.13
CA LEU A 99 5.56 4.56 20.19
C LEU A 99 5.56 3.17 20.82
N SER A 100 6.63 2.78 21.49
CA SER A 100 6.74 1.48 22.13
C SER A 100 5.67 1.29 23.22
N LYS A 101 5.40 2.33 23.99
CA LYS A 101 4.34 2.33 25.01
C LYS A 101 2.94 2.20 24.38
N LEU A 102 2.66 2.98 23.31
CA LEU A 102 1.38 2.92 22.62
C LEU A 102 1.13 1.55 22.00
N LEU A 103 2.16 0.98 21.36
CA LEU A 103 2.03 -0.25 20.58
C LEU A 103 2.28 -1.52 21.41
N GLU A 104 2.58 -1.37 22.72
CA GLU A 104 2.93 -2.45 23.66
C GLU A 104 4.02 -3.37 23.11
N ARG A 105 5.00 -2.77 22.40
CA ARG A 105 6.05 -3.48 21.69
C ARG A 105 7.29 -2.61 21.53
N SER A 106 8.47 -3.16 21.72
CA SER A 106 9.72 -2.43 21.47
C SER A 106 9.86 -2.12 19.98
N VAL A 107 9.73 -0.86 19.64
CA VAL A 107 9.77 -0.36 18.24
C VAL A 107 10.58 0.93 18.13
N SER A 108 11.03 1.20 16.92
CA SER A 108 11.67 2.48 16.56
C SER A 108 11.12 3.01 15.24
N LEU A 109 11.16 4.33 15.09
CA LEU A 109 10.76 5.04 13.89
C LEU A 109 11.99 5.30 13.02
N TRP A 110 11.93 4.89 11.76
CA TRP A 110 13.05 5.02 10.82
C TRP A 110 12.63 5.76 9.56
N SER A 111 13.45 6.72 9.15
CA SER A 111 13.36 7.29 7.81
C SER A 111 13.87 6.29 6.78
N ARG A 112 13.43 6.46 5.54
CA ARG A 112 13.90 5.69 4.39
C ARG A 112 15.44 5.69 4.31
N ARG A 113 16.02 4.49 4.18
CA ARG A 113 17.45 4.29 4.00
C ARG A 113 17.80 4.23 2.51
N PRO A 114 19.04 4.55 2.12
CA PRO A 114 19.49 4.37 0.75
C PRO A 114 19.27 2.93 0.25
N ALA A 115 19.12 2.76 -1.07
CA ALA A 115 18.85 1.45 -1.68
C ALA A 115 20.02 0.45 -1.57
N ASP A 116 21.24 0.94 -1.38
CA ASP A 116 22.44 0.14 -1.17
C ASP A 116 22.56 -0.41 0.25
N ASP A 117 21.81 0.14 1.23
CA ASP A 117 21.69 -0.44 2.58
C ASP A 117 20.77 -1.68 2.55
N THR A 118 21.16 -2.67 1.77
CA THR A 118 20.33 -3.88 1.53
C THR A 118 20.08 -4.69 2.79
N GLU A 119 21.02 -4.64 3.77
CA GLU A 119 20.87 -5.40 5.02
C GLU A 119 19.75 -4.85 5.90
N PHE A 120 19.49 -3.55 5.86
CA PHE A 120 18.37 -2.93 6.56
C PHE A 120 17.00 -3.46 6.06
N TYR A 121 16.87 -3.63 4.73
CA TYR A 121 15.62 -4.08 4.11
C TYR A 121 15.46 -5.60 4.12
N ARG A 122 16.53 -6.37 4.35
CA ARG A 122 16.55 -7.82 4.24
C ARG A 122 15.68 -8.48 5.29
N ARG A 123 14.83 -9.44 4.87
CA ARG A 123 14.07 -10.29 5.78
C ARG A 123 14.99 -11.14 6.63
N LYS A 124 14.75 -11.19 7.93
CA LYS A 124 15.60 -11.94 8.89
C LYS A 124 15.24 -13.41 8.94
N SER A 125 14.05 -13.81 8.48
CA SER A 125 13.61 -15.21 8.43
C SER A 125 14.51 -16.08 7.53
N LYS A 126 15.03 -17.18 8.06
CA LYS A 126 15.85 -18.15 7.30
C LYS A 126 15.04 -18.80 6.17
N THR A 127 13.80 -19.21 6.45
CA THR A 127 12.89 -19.81 5.45
C THR A 127 12.53 -18.81 4.35
N GLY A 128 12.26 -17.56 4.71
CA GLY A 128 12.01 -16.48 3.73
C GLY A 128 13.19 -16.28 2.78
N ARG A 129 14.43 -16.33 3.28
CA ARG A 129 15.62 -16.18 2.44
C ARG A 129 15.83 -17.35 1.45
N ILE A 130 15.54 -18.59 1.86
CA ILE A 130 15.59 -19.74 0.96
C ILE A 130 14.53 -19.59 -0.13
N PHE A 131 13.31 -19.25 0.26
CA PHE A 131 12.21 -19.02 -0.67
C PHE A 131 12.54 -17.89 -1.66
N ALA A 132 13.07 -16.76 -1.19
CA ALA A 132 13.51 -15.65 -2.02
C ALA A 132 14.56 -16.07 -3.07
N ARG A 133 15.51 -16.91 -2.67
CA ARG A 133 16.54 -17.43 -3.57
C ARG A 133 15.94 -18.27 -4.69
N LEU A 134 14.95 -19.10 -4.37
CA LEU A 134 14.23 -19.93 -5.35
C LEU A 134 13.32 -19.08 -6.26
N ALA A 135 12.67 -18.06 -5.71
CA ALA A 135 11.77 -17.16 -6.44
C ALA A 135 12.48 -16.33 -7.54
N ARG A 136 13.81 -16.27 -7.55
CA ARG A 136 14.58 -15.67 -8.66
C ARG A 136 14.48 -16.49 -9.95
N PHE A 137 14.21 -17.79 -9.87
CA PHE A 137 14.06 -18.66 -11.03
C PHE A 137 12.63 -18.60 -11.60
N ARG A 138 12.51 -18.29 -12.89
CA ARG A 138 11.19 -18.20 -13.57
C ARG A 138 10.36 -19.46 -13.43
N VAL A 139 11.00 -20.63 -13.52
CA VAL A 139 10.33 -21.95 -13.39
C VAL A 139 9.71 -22.11 -12.00
N PHE A 140 10.45 -21.75 -10.94
CA PHE A 140 9.93 -21.80 -9.57
C PHE A 140 8.77 -20.83 -9.38
N ARG A 141 8.88 -19.60 -9.90
CA ARG A 141 7.78 -18.61 -9.84
C ARG A 141 6.52 -19.10 -10.56
N ALA A 142 6.66 -19.70 -11.73
CA ALA A 142 5.53 -20.28 -12.46
C ALA A 142 4.85 -21.43 -11.68
N ALA A 143 5.59 -22.12 -10.81
CA ALA A 143 5.05 -23.17 -9.97
C ALA A 143 4.44 -22.65 -8.65
N LEU A 144 4.65 -21.37 -8.27
CA LEU A 144 4.16 -20.82 -7.00
C LEU A 144 2.66 -21.01 -6.77
N PRO A 145 1.76 -20.75 -7.74
CA PRO A 145 0.33 -20.95 -7.51
C PRO A 145 0.01 -22.39 -7.11
N ALA A 146 0.66 -23.38 -7.74
CA ALA A 146 0.47 -24.79 -7.40
C ALA A 146 1.09 -25.13 -6.04
N LEU A 147 2.27 -24.61 -5.72
CA LEU A 147 2.97 -24.86 -4.45
C LEU A 147 2.25 -24.21 -3.24
N THR A 148 1.49 -23.15 -3.48
CA THR A 148 0.78 -22.39 -2.45
C THR A 148 -0.72 -22.70 -2.40
N SER A 149 -1.23 -23.62 -3.21
CA SER A 149 -2.65 -23.96 -3.23
C SER A 149 -3.10 -24.90 -2.09
N PHE A 150 -2.16 -25.53 -1.39
CA PHE A 150 -2.44 -26.39 -0.24
C PHE A 150 -1.24 -26.50 0.70
N GLY A 151 -1.46 -27.14 1.87
CA GLY A 151 -0.40 -27.42 2.86
C GLY A 151 0.06 -26.20 3.67
N PRO A 152 1.23 -26.29 4.35
CA PRO A 152 1.71 -25.25 5.27
C PRO A 152 1.94 -23.89 4.61
N ALA A 153 2.38 -23.86 3.36
CA ALA A 153 2.59 -22.61 2.62
C ALA A 153 1.26 -21.89 2.37
N HIS A 154 0.20 -22.64 2.02
CA HIS A 154 -1.15 -22.11 1.87
C HIS A 154 -1.65 -21.49 3.19
N ALA A 155 -1.54 -22.21 4.29
CA ALA A 155 -1.95 -21.73 5.61
C ALA A 155 -1.21 -20.45 6.03
N GLN A 156 0.10 -20.37 5.77
CA GLN A 156 0.87 -19.15 6.00
C GLN A 156 0.39 -17.96 5.16
N LEU A 157 0.02 -18.20 3.90
CA LEU A 157 -0.53 -17.15 3.05
C LEU A 157 -1.94 -16.75 3.47
N GLN A 158 -2.79 -17.71 3.87
CA GLN A 158 -4.10 -17.38 4.44
C GLN A 158 -3.96 -16.46 5.66
N GLU A 159 -3.06 -16.78 6.59
CA GLU A 159 -2.75 -15.92 7.73
C GLU A 159 -2.20 -14.56 7.27
N ALA A 160 -1.22 -14.58 6.35
CA ALA A 160 -0.58 -13.37 5.83
C ALA A 160 -1.56 -12.41 5.15
N PHE A 161 -2.58 -12.91 4.51
CA PHE A 161 -3.61 -12.09 3.84
C PHE A 161 -4.93 -12.01 4.62
N SER A 162 -4.98 -12.58 5.85
CA SER A 162 -6.18 -12.63 6.69
C SER A 162 -7.36 -13.30 5.97
N ARG A 163 -7.08 -14.44 5.34
CA ARG A 163 -8.09 -15.28 4.69
C ARG A 163 -8.75 -16.21 5.70
N GLU A 164 -10.01 -16.51 5.48
CA GLU A 164 -10.72 -17.57 6.21
C GLU A 164 -10.43 -18.95 5.59
N PRO A 165 -10.65 -20.05 6.34
CA PRO A 165 -10.52 -21.39 5.79
C PRO A 165 -11.36 -21.56 4.52
N GLY A 166 -10.74 -22.07 3.47
CA GLY A 166 -11.39 -22.27 2.16
C GLY A 166 -11.37 -21.05 1.24
N GLU A 167 -10.94 -19.89 1.70
CA GLU A 167 -10.76 -18.73 0.82
C GLU A 167 -9.46 -18.84 0.00
N PRO A 168 -9.45 -18.35 -1.23
CA PRO A 168 -8.27 -18.33 -2.07
C PRO A 168 -7.20 -17.38 -1.52
N VAL A 169 -5.93 -17.67 -1.81
CA VAL A 169 -4.80 -16.77 -1.55
C VAL A 169 -4.38 -16.08 -2.83
N PRO A 170 -3.84 -14.85 -2.76
CA PRO A 170 -3.37 -14.15 -3.94
C PRO A 170 -2.23 -14.89 -4.65
N ASP A 171 -2.21 -14.80 -5.97
CA ASP A 171 -1.08 -15.27 -6.77
C ASP A 171 0.13 -14.34 -6.57
N LEU A 172 1.15 -14.85 -5.89
CA LEU A 172 2.38 -14.12 -5.62
C LEU A 172 3.38 -14.16 -6.79
N SER A 173 3.14 -14.97 -7.81
CA SER A 173 4.04 -15.10 -8.97
C SER A 173 4.12 -13.84 -9.80
N VAL A 174 3.07 -13.02 -9.74
CA VAL A 174 2.98 -11.73 -10.46
C VAL A 174 3.73 -10.58 -9.77
N LEU A 175 4.13 -10.78 -8.50
CA LEU A 175 4.85 -9.75 -7.74
C LEU A 175 6.34 -9.71 -8.10
N PRO A 176 7.00 -8.55 -7.94
CA PRO A 176 8.45 -8.45 -8.09
C PRO A 176 9.18 -9.46 -7.18
N PRO A 177 10.19 -10.20 -7.68
CA PRO A 177 10.88 -11.23 -6.87
C PRO A 177 11.57 -10.67 -5.63
N GLU A 178 11.94 -9.41 -5.63
CA GLU A 178 12.57 -8.71 -4.51
C GLU A 178 11.70 -8.68 -3.24
N ILE A 179 10.37 -8.73 -3.38
CA ILE A 179 9.42 -8.74 -2.25
C ILE A 179 9.59 -9.98 -1.36
N PHE A 180 10.13 -11.07 -1.89
CA PHE A 180 10.40 -12.28 -1.11
C PHE A 180 11.69 -12.18 -0.30
N GLU A 181 12.65 -11.38 -0.75
CA GLU A 181 13.95 -11.20 -0.07
C GLU A 181 13.93 -10.02 0.91
N PHE A 182 13.21 -8.94 0.55
CA PHE A 182 13.17 -7.70 1.31
C PHE A 182 11.78 -7.44 1.88
N THR A 183 11.72 -6.66 2.94
CA THR A 183 10.46 -6.23 3.58
C THR A 183 9.71 -5.19 2.76
N SER A 184 10.41 -4.53 1.84
CA SER A 184 9.92 -3.58 0.85
C SER A 184 10.93 -3.46 -0.29
N PRO A 185 10.57 -2.93 -1.46
CA PRO A 185 11.54 -2.57 -2.49
C PRO A 185 12.65 -1.67 -1.92
N LEU A 186 13.90 -1.92 -2.35
CA LEU A 186 15.06 -1.23 -1.80
C LEU A 186 14.94 0.30 -1.93
N GLY A 187 15.37 1.00 -0.90
CA GLY A 187 15.25 2.46 -0.85
C GLY A 187 13.83 2.98 -0.65
N THR A 188 12.86 2.12 -0.26
CA THR A 188 11.45 2.50 -0.07
C THR A 188 10.82 1.77 1.10
N PHE A 189 9.57 2.17 1.45
CA PHE A 189 8.73 1.41 2.38
C PHE A 189 7.38 1.02 1.74
N PHE A 190 7.31 0.98 0.41
CA PHE A 190 6.13 0.50 -0.30
C PHE A 190 5.87 -1.00 -0.03
N ASP A 191 4.67 -1.46 -0.32
CA ASP A 191 4.38 -2.89 -0.24
C ASP A 191 4.90 -3.62 -1.49
N ALA A 192 4.70 -3.05 -2.69
CA ALA A 192 5.19 -3.62 -3.95
C ALA A 192 5.55 -2.55 -5.00
N PHE A 193 4.70 -1.54 -5.19
CA PHE A 193 4.86 -0.51 -6.22
C PHE A 193 4.67 0.89 -5.64
N PRO A 194 5.23 1.93 -6.30
CA PRO A 194 5.23 3.30 -5.77
C PRO A 194 3.86 3.98 -5.80
N ILE A 195 2.97 3.57 -6.69
CA ILE A 195 1.65 4.21 -6.88
C ILE A 195 0.54 3.17 -6.74
N HIS A 196 -0.50 3.55 -6.01
CA HIS A 196 -1.76 2.82 -5.93
C HIS A 196 -2.90 3.72 -6.38
N LEU A 197 -3.67 3.25 -7.37
CA LEU A 197 -4.84 3.92 -7.93
C LEU A 197 -6.12 3.18 -7.50
N LEU A 198 -7.19 3.93 -7.27
CA LEU A 198 -8.53 3.40 -6.98
C LEU A 198 -9.56 4.26 -7.70
N THR A 199 -10.64 3.66 -8.17
CA THR A 199 -11.71 4.38 -8.87
C THR A 199 -12.97 4.50 -8.03
N THR A 200 -13.77 5.54 -8.29
CA THR A 200 -15.09 5.69 -7.65
C THR A 200 -16.05 4.61 -8.12
N SER A 201 -15.97 4.15 -9.38
CA SER A 201 -16.82 3.06 -9.89
C SER A 201 -16.62 1.75 -9.14
N SER A 202 -15.39 1.44 -8.74
CA SER A 202 -15.08 0.26 -7.93
C SER A 202 -15.63 0.38 -6.51
N LEU A 203 -15.49 1.53 -5.87
CA LEU A 203 -16.07 1.78 -4.55
C LEU A 203 -17.60 1.70 -4.57
N GLU A 204 -18.23 2.27 -5.59
CA GLU A 204 -19.68 2.22 -5.78
C GLU A 204 -20.18 0.79 -6.01
N LEU A 205 -19.45 -0.02 -6.79
CA LEU A 205 -19.80 -1.43 -6.97
C LEU A 205 -19.72 -2.18 -5.65
N MET A 206 -18.63 -2.04 -4.90
CA MET A 206 -18.47 -2.69 -3.61
C MET A 206 -19.55 -2.26 -2.61
N ALA A 207 -19.93 -0.98 -2.60
CA ALA A 207 -20.99 -0.46 -1.74
C ALA A 207 -22.37 -1.05 -2.10
N ARG A 208 -22.63 -1.31 -3.39
CA ARG A 208 -23.88 -2.00 -3.81
C ARG A 208 -23.88 -3.48 -3.40
N LEU A 209 -22.71 -4.15 -3.50
CA LEU A 209 -22.60 -5.58 -3.15
C LEU A 209 -22.67 -5.82 -1.64
N ASN A 210 -22.21 -4.87 -0.84
CA ASN A 210 -22.30 -4.93 0.62
C ASN A 210 -22.66 -3.55 1.20
N PRO A 211 -23.93 -3.16 1.20
CA PRO A 211 -24.38 -1.85 1.67
C PRO A 211 -24.26 -1.67 3.19
N GLY A 212 -24.08 -2.76 3.94
CA GLY A 212 -23.85 -2.71 5.39
C GLY A 212 -22.41 -2.32 5.79
N ALA A 213 -21.49 -2.22 4.82
CA ALA A 213 -20.11 -1.85 5.07
C ALA A 213 -19.81 -0.41 4.66
N THR A 214 -18.89 0.23 5.37
CA THR A 214 -18.41 1.59 5.05
C THR A 214 -17.25 1.52 4.07
N TRP A 215 -17.53 1.73 2.79
CA TRP A 215 -16.56 1.69 1.69
C TRP A 215 -15.80 3.02 1.53
N ASP A 216 -15.12 3.40 2.60
CA ASP A 216 -14.28 4.60 2.61
C ASP A 216 -12.93 4.30 1.98
N MET A 217 -12.49 5.15 1.03
CA MET A 217 -11.24 4.96 0.30
C MET A 217 -10.00 4.90 1.21
N ARG A 218 -10.06 5.53 2.40
CA ARG A 218 -8.95 5.51 3.38
C ARG A 218 -8.56 4.10 3.80
N ARG A 219 -9.50 3.15 3.80
CA ARG A 219 -9.22 1.73 4.09
C ARG A 219 -8.29 1.09 3.09
N PHE A 220 -8.30 1.57 1.85
CA PHE A 220 -7.56 1.02 0.73
C PHE A 220 -6.26 1.77 0.44
N ARG A 221 -6.11 2.98 0.99
CA ARG A 221 -4.88 3.78 0.98
C ARG A 221 -4.33 4.05 -0.43
N PRO A 222 -5.14 4.48 -1.41
CA PRO A 222 -4.66 4.87 -2.71
C PRO A 222 -3.88 6.18 -2.63
N ASN A 223 -2.93 6.37 -3.58
CA ASN A 223 -2.32 7.67 -3.80
C ASN A 223 -3.27 8.56 -4.61
N PHE A 224 -3.98 7.99 -5.58
CA PHE A 224 -4.95 8.71 -6.40
C PHE A 224 -6.31 8.01 -6.38
N LEU A 225 -7.35 8.75 -6.00
CA LEU A 225 -8.73 8.37 -6.24
C LEU A 225 -9.17 9.02 -7.56
N ILE A 226 -9.58 8.21 -8.52
CA ILE A 226 -10.06 8.64 -9.82
C ILE A 226 -11.59 8.66 -9.82
N GLU A 227 -12.17 9.83 -10.06
CA GLU A 227 -13.61 9.95 -10.33
C GLU A 227 -13.86 9.54 -11.78
N THR A 228 -14.49 8.39 -11.95
CA THR A 228 -14.80 7.86 -13.28
C THR A 228 -15.96 8.60 -13.90
N ARG A 229 -15.98 8.66 -15.24
CA ARG A 229 -17.14 9.14 -15.99
C ARG A 229 -18.38 8.29 -15.66
N PRO A 230 -19.60 8.87 -15.69
CA PRO A 230 -20.82 8.19 -15.25
C PRO A 230 -21.14 6.88 -15.97
N GLU A 231 -20.72 6.74 -17.23
CA GLU A 231 -20.90 5.54 -18.03
C GLU A 231 -19.93 4.41 -17.68
N ILE A 232 -18.82 4.71 -17.00
CA ILE A 232 -17.82 3.73 -16.59
C ILE A 232 -18.23 3.12 -15.26
N LYS A 233 -18.47 1.82 -15.24
CA LYS A 233 -19.00 1.09 -14.07
C LYS A 233 -18.16 -0.15 -13.75
N GLY A 234 -18.14 -0.55 -12.49
CA GLY A 234 -17.49 -1.80 -12.07
C GLY A 234 -16.03 -1.63 -11.69
N LEU A 235 -15.29 -2.75 -11.69
CA LEU A 235 -13.88 -2.83 -11.29
C LEU A 235 -12.96 -2.52 -12.48
N VAL A 236 -13.14 -1.36 -13.09
CA VAL A 236 -12.51 -1.02 -14.37
C VAL A 236 -10.99 -0.99 -14.33
N GLU A 237 -10.41 -0.56 -13.20
CA GLU A 237 -8.96 -0.53 -13.06
C GLU A 237 -8.32 -1.93 -13.02
N ALA A 238 -9.06 -2.98 -12.74
CA ALA A 238 -8.54 -4.35 -12.79
C ALA A 238 -8.09 -4.76 -14.21
N GLU A 239 -8.71 -4.15 -15.24
CA GLU A 239 -8.42 -4.41 -16.65
C GLU A 239 -7.26 -3.58 -17.21
N TRP A 240 -6.67 -2.68 -16.40
CA TRP A 240 -5.61 -1.78 -16.88
C TRP A 240 -4.21 -2.38 -16.81
N SER A 241 -4.04 -3.60 -16.33
CA SER A 241 -2.73 -4.25 -16.24
C SER A 241 -1.99 -4.25 -17.58
N GLY A 242 -0.74 -3.81 -17.55
CA GLY A 242 0.12 -3.65 -18.73
C GLY A 242 -0.15 -2.41 -19.57
N ARG A 243 -1.24 -1.68 -19.31
CA ARG A 243 -1.59 -0.45 -20.05
C ARG A 243 -0.91 0.78 -19.44
N ARG A 244 -0.92 1.85 -20.20
CA ARG A 244 -0.41 3.16 -19.78
C ARG A 244 -1.55 4.10 -19.44
N LEU A 245 -1.40 4.81 -18.34
CA LEU A 245 -2.35 5.80 -17.86
C LEU A 245 -1.67 7.17 -17.87
N ARG A 246 -2.22 8.13 -18.58
CA ARG A 246 -1.78 9.51 -18.53
C ARG A 246 -2.63 10.29 -17.55
N VAL A 247 -1.98 11.01 -16.62
CA VAL A 247 -2.62 11.80 -15.58
C VAL A 247 -1.88 13.13 -15.46
N GLY A 248 -2.48 14.23 -15.90
CA GLY A 248 -1.77 15.50 -15.98
C GLY A 248 -0.50 15.39 -16.81
N GLY A 249 0.65 15.78 -16.24
CA GLY A 249 1.98 15.65 -16.85
C GLY A 249 2.67 14.29 -16.66
N VAL A 250 2.03 13.34 -15.99
CA VAL A 250 2.63 12.05 -15.58
C VAL A 250 2.13 10.92 -16.49
N GLU A 251 3.02 9.99 -16.84
CA GLU A 251 2.62 8.71 -17.41
C GLU A 251 2.91 7.58 -16.44
N LEU A 252 1.90 6.83 -16.10
CA LEU A 252 1.96 5.65 -15.23
C LEU A 252 1.83 4.39 -16.08
N LYS A 253 2.60 3.35 -15.74
CA LYS A 253 2.40 1.99 -16.23
C LYS A 253 1.62 1.22 -15.19
N CYS A 254 0.41 0.79 -15.50
CA CYS A 254 -0.40 -0.08 -14.65
C CYS A 254 0.24 -1.47 -14.61
N GLU A 255 0.55 -1.95 -13.40
CA GLU A 255 1.29 -3.20 -13.24
C GLU A 255 0.35 -4.37 -12.96
N ILE A 256 -0.22 -4.43 -11.78
CA ILE A 256 -1.11 -5.53 -11.35
C ILE A 256 -2.29 -5.00 -10.54
N PRO A 257 -3.46 -5.66 -10.56
CA PRO A 257 -4.52 -5.42 -9.59
C PRO A 257 -3.98 -5.54 -8.17
N THR A 258 -4.49 -4.72 -7.25
CA THR A 258 -3.96 -4.65 -5.88
C THR A 258 -4.60 -5.71 -4.99
N PRO A 259 -3.87 -6.79 -4.59
CA PRO A 259 -4.40 -7.79 -3.68
C PRO A 259 -4.60 -7.20 -2.29
N ARG A 260 -5.75 -7.48 -1.69
CA ARG A 260 -6.14 -6.91 -0.40
C ARG A 260 -5.92 -7.89 0.74
N CYS A 261 -5.52 -7.36 1.87
CA CYS A 261 -5.27 -8.12 3.10
C CYS A 261 -6.03 -7.52 4.28
N GLY A 262 -5.84 -8.10 5.46
CA GLY A 262 -6.49 -7.69 6.69
C GLY A 262 -6.28 -6.23 7.15
N MET A 263 -5.44 -5.45 6.49
CA MET A 263 -5.37 -4.01 6.77
C MET A 263 -6.69 -3.29 6.45
N THR A 264 -7.36 -3.68 5.38
CA THR A 264 -8.59 -3.01 4.91
C THR A 264 -9.75 -3.06 5.90
N ILE A 265 -9.75 -4.05 6.79
CA ILE A 265 -10.81 -4.25 7.77
C ILE A 265 -10.56 -3.57 9.11
N GLN A 266 -9.34 -3.10 9.36
CA GLN A 266 -8.96 -2.56 10.67
C GLN A 266 -9.65 -1.23 10.98
N ALA A 267 -9.79 -0.95 12.28
CA ALA A 267 -10.25 0.34 12.74
C ALA A 267 -9.24 1.43 12.35
N GLN A 268 -9.75 2.57 11.92
CA GLN A 268 -8.99 3.78 11.60
C GLN A 268 -9.69 4.97 12.25
N GLN A 269 -9.08 6.14 12.25
CA GLN A 269 -9.71 7.33 12.78
C GLN A 269 -11.08 7.59 12.12
N GLY A 270 -12.15 7.50 12.90
CA GLY A 270 -13.54 7.64 12.42
C GLY A 270 -14.12 6.44 11.66
N LEU A 271 -13.40 5.31 11.58
CA LEU A 271 -13.87 4.10 10.91
C LEU A 271 -13.72 2.88 11.83
N LEU A 272 -14.82 2.18 12.07
CA LEU A 272 -14.84 0.97 12.87
C LEU A 272 -14.22 -0.22 12.12
N LYS A 273 -13.74 -1.23 12.85
CA LYS A 273 -13.30 -2.51 12.27
C LYS A 273 -14.48 -3.22 11.61
N GLN A 274 -14.31 -3.62 10.33
CA GLN A 274 -15.37 -4.27 9.54
C GLN A 274 -14.84 -5.45 8.72
N PRO A 275 -14.84 -6.68 9.26
CA PRO A 275 -14.35 -7.88 8.56
C PRO A 275 -15.05 -8.15 7.22
N GLY A 276 -16.35 -7.84 7.12
CA GLY A 276 -17.14 -8.03 5.89
C GLY A 276 -16.58 -7.35 4.65
N ILE A 277 -15.81 -6.28 4.80
CA ILE A 277 -15.15 -5.59 3.67
C ILE A 277 -14.21 -6.54 2.93
N LEU A 278 -13.30 -7.21 3.65
CA LEU A 278 -12.36 -8.13 3.02
C LEU A 278 -13.08 -9.34 2.42
N ARG A 279 -14.12 -9.87 3.10
CA ARG A 279 -14.91 -11.00 2.58
C ARG A 279 -15.57 -10.67 1.24
N THR A 280 -16.16 -9.46 1.15
CA THR A 280 -16.74 -8.98 -0.12
C THR A 280 -15.68 -8.87 -1.21
N ILE A 281 -14.52 -8.29 -0.92
CA ILE A 281 -13.43 -8.16 -1.91
C ILE A 281 -12.93 -9.54 -2.37
N VAL A 282 -12.77 -10.48 -1.44
CA VAL A 282 -12.31 -11.83 -1.77
C VAL A 282 -13.29 -12.52 -2.69
N LYS A 283 -14.59 -12.44 -2.39
CA LYS A 283 -15.65 -13.12 -3.12
C LYS A 283 -15.98 -12.45 -4.46
N ASP A 284 -16.13 -11.13 -4.46
CA ASP A 284 -16.80 -10.40 -5.54
C ASP A 284 -15.84 -9.53 -6.38
N ALA A 285 -14.55 -9.47 -6.00
CA ALA A 285 -13.52 -8.70 -6.70
C ALA A 285 -12.21 -9.47 -6.88
N ASP A 286 -12.29 -10.80 -6.95
CA ASP A 286 -11.13 -11.68 -7.11
C ASP A 286 -9.95 -11.30 -6.22
N GLN A 287 -10.24 -11.00 -4.93
CA GLN A 287 -9.27 -10.61 -3.89
C GLN A 287 -8.61 -9.24 -4.09
N ASN A 288 -8.94 -8.51 -5.17
CA ASN A 288 -8.27 -7.28 -5.58
C ASN A 288 -9.20 -6.07 -5.51
N LEU A 289 -8.65 -4.89 -5.18
CA LEU A 289 -9.36 -3.62 -5.31
C LEU A 289 -8.36 -2.49 -5.52
N GLY A 290 -8.49 -1.77 -6.64
CA GLY A 290 -7.49 -0.82 -7.13
C GLY A 290 -6.40 -1.49 -7.96
N ILE A 291 -5.45 -0.70 -8.45
CA ILE A 291 -4.32 -1.15 -9.27
C ILE A 291 -3.03 -0.51 -8.82
N TYR A 292 -1.96 -1.27 -8.79
CA TYR A 292 -0.61 -0.77 -8.61
C TYR A 292 -0.04 -0.25 -9.94
N ALA A 293 0.77 0.79 -9.85
CA ALA A 293 1.45 1.35 -11.01
C ALA A 293 2.89 1.77 -10.68
N SER A 294 3.74 1.71 -11.70
CA SER A 294 5.05 2.33 -11.73
C SER A 294 5.01 3.63 -12.55
N VAL A 295 6.01 4.50 -12.34
CA VAL A 295 6.09 5.79 -13.03
C VAL A 295 6.93 5.64 -14.28
N ALA A 296 6.33 5.85 -15.46
CA ALA A 296 7.01 5.81 -16.74
C ALA A 296 7.55 7.19 -17.15
N VAL A 297 6.77 8.25 -16.88
CA VAL A 297 7.18 9.65 -17.11
C VAL A 297 6.85 10.44 -15.86
N ALA A 298 7.86 11.09 -15.28
CA ALA A 298 7.71 11.96 -14.11
C ALA A 298 7.06 13.30 -14.50
N GLY A 299 6.39 13.95 -13.55
CA GLY A 299 5.71 15.22 -13.78
C GLY A 299 4.93 15.67 -12.55
N GLU A 300 3.92 16.48 -12.78
CA GLU A 300 3.00 16.97 -11.74
C GLU A 300 1.59 16.47 -12.00
N ILE A 301 0.87 16.20 -10.91
CA ILE A 301 -0.56 15.83 -10.89
C ILE A 301 -1.29 16.77 -9.95
N ARG A 302 -2.47 17.23 -10.39
CA ARG A 302 -3.38 18.09 -9.62
C ARG A 302 -4.76 17.46 -9.53
N VAL A 303 -5.48 17.77 -8.46
CA VAL A 303 -6.90 17.45 -8.38
C VAL A 303 -7.64 18.11 -9.56
N GLY A 304 -8.46 17.34 -10.26
CA GLY A 304 -9.15 17.75 -11.47
C GLY A 304 -8.43 17.38 -12.77
N ASP A 305 -7.17 16.96 -12.74
CA ASP A 305 -6.45 16.52 -13.94
C ASP A 305 -7.18 15.35 -14.62
N VAL A 306 -7.20 15.41 -15.96
CA VAL A 306 -7.82 14.37 -16.78
C VAL A 306 -7.00 13.09 -16.72
N VAL A 307 -7.70 11.96 -16.61
CA VAL A 307 -7.13 10.61 -16.62
C VAL A 307 -7.48 9.94 -17.93
N GLU A 308 -6.48 9.55 -18.70
CA GLU A 308 -6.62 8.89 -19.99
C GLU A 308 -5.89 7.55 -20.00
N LEU A 309 -6.57 6.52 -20.51
CA LEU A 309 -6.03 5.17 -20.68
C LEU A 309 -5.56 5.00 -22.13
N GLY A 310 -4.26 4.68 -22.28
CA GLY A 310 -3.60 4.45 -23.57
C GLY A 310 -3.58 2.99 -24.01
#